data_bc6adc642b4b9b436271e1c87fdbe700
#
_entry.id   bc6adc642b4b9b436271e1c87fdbe700
#
_cell.length_a   1.000
_cell.length_b   1.000
_cell.length_c   1.000
_cell.angle_alpha   90.00
_cell.angle_beta   90.00
_cell.angle_gamma   90.00
#
_symmetry.space_group_name_H-M   'P 1'
#
loop_
_entity.id
_entity.type
_entity.pdbx_description
1 polymer ?
#
loop_
_entity_poly.entity_id
_entity_poly.type
_entity_poly.pdbx_seq_one_letter_code
_entity_poly.pdbx_strand_id
1 'polypeptide(L)'
;MKVLSLIPPMTQLNTPYPSTAYLTGFLRSRGVEAVQEDLALALVLSFFTPEGLSEIHAQALRTPEENRSASVNFFLDYFPAYQSTISPVITFLQGRDSTLSHRINSRAFLPEGPRFSSLDAFDEEEAGDSLSWAFGALGSQDRARHLATLYLNDLSDVLRDAVDDRFEFVRYAESLASSQPTFTPLADALNARSEEHTSEL
;
A
#
# COMPACT_ATOMS: atom_id res chain seq x y z
N MET A 1 -1.95 -35.42 0.08
CA MET A 1 -2.66 -34.36 0.83
C MET A 1 -1.91 -33.08 0.60
N LYS A 2 -2.60 -32.07 0.06
CA LYS A 2 -2.07 -30.70 -0.09
C LYS A 2 -2.58 -29.86 1.06
N VAL A 3 -1.73 -28.98 1.61
CA VAL A 3 -2.10 -28.05 2.69
C VAL A 3 -1.86 -26.64 2.21
N LEU A 4 -2.87 -25.78 2.28
CA LEU A 4 -2.76 -24.35 2.01
C LEU A 4 -2.91 -23.61 3.33
N SER A 5 -1.88 -22.84 3.70
CA SER A 5 -1.89 -21.97 4.88
C SER A 5 -2.16 -20.54 4.42
N LEU A 6 -3.21 -19.91 4.93
CA LEU A 6 -3.63 -18.58 4.53
C LEU A 6 -3.50 -17.59 5.68
N ILE A 7 -3.01 -16.39 5.39
CA ILE A 7 -3.25 -15.20 6.19
C ILE A 7 -4.53 -14.54 5.64
N PRO A 8 -5.63 -14.51 6.42
CA PRO A 8 -6.90 -14.01 5.91
C PRO A 8 -6.90 -12.50 5.70
N PRO A 9 -7.77 -11.96 4.82
CA PRO A 9 -8.00 -10.53 4.68
C PRO A 9 -8.38 -9.87 6.01
N MET A 10 -8.14 -8.56 6.11
CA MET A 10 -8.41 -7.72 7.30
C MET A 10 -7.56 -8.12 8.53
N THR A 11 -6.47 -8.84 8.33
CA THR A 11 -5.45 -9.06 9.35
C THR A 11 -4.50 -7.86 9.36
N GLN A 12 -3.91 -7.58 10.53
CA GLN A 12 -2.96 -6.48 10.69
C GLN A 12 -1.73 -6.67 9.77
N LEU A 13 -1.52 -5.74 8.86
CA LEU A 13 -0.56 -5.88 7.75
C LEU A 13 0.87 -5.46 8.11
N ASN A 14 1.03 -4.62 9.15
CA ASN A 14 2.34 -4.12 9.57
C ASN A 14 3.14 -5.10 10.46
N THR A 15 2.57 -6.24 10.78
CA THR A 15 3.22 -7.26 11.61
C THR A 15 3.34 -8.55 10.80
N PRO A 16 4.54 -9.03 10.53
CA PRO A 16 4.72 -10.30 9.86
C PRO A 16 4.16 -11.45 10.72
N TYR A 17 3.43 -12.34 10.09
CA TYR A 17 2.89 -13.54 10.73
C TYR A 17 3.75 -14.75 10.36
N PRO A 18 4.80 -15.05 11.13
CA PRO A 18 5.75 -16.10 10.78
C PRO A 18 5.16 -17.52 10.92
N SER A 19 4.00 -17.66 11.58
CA SER A 19 3.37 -18.95 11.85
C SER A 19 3.07 -19.76 10.58
N THR A 20 2.56 -19.11 9.53
CA THR A 20 2.28 -19.78 8.26
C THR A 20 3.56 -20.25 7.58
N ALA A 21 4.64 -19.46 7.63
CA ALA A 21 5.95 -19.82 7.07
C ALA A 21 6.55 -21.01 7.82
N TYR A 22 6.57 -20.96 9.17
CA TYR A 22 7.05 -22.07 10.00
C TYR A 22 6.26 -23.35 9.78
N LEU A 23 4.91 -23.26 9.78
CA LEU A 23 4.05 -24.41 9.57
C LEU A 23 4.26 -25.02 8.18
N THR A 24 4.30 -24.19 7.14
CA THR A 24 4.54 -24.64 5.77
C THR A 24 5.91 -25.29 5.63
N GLY A 25 6.96 -24.68 6.18
CA GLY A 25 8.30 -25.25 6.21
C GLY A 25 8.36 -26.60 6.97
N PHE A 26 7.71 -26.69 8.13
CA PHE A 26 7.63 -27.93 8.90
C PHE A 26 6.90 -29.04 8.11
N LEU A 27 5.74 -28.75 7.54
CA LEU A 27 4.98 -29.75 6.76
C LEU A 27 5.78 -30.27 5.57
N ARG A 28 6.48 -29.38 4.87
CA ARG A 28 7.38 -29.76 3.76
C ARG A 28 8.54 -30.63 4.20
N SER A 29 9.14 -30.33 5.35
CA SER A 29 10.22 -31.16 5.92
C SER A 29 9.75 -32.59 6.27
N ARG A 30 8.44 -32.79 6.41
CA ARG A 30 7.80 -34.08 6.63
C ARG A 30 7.25 -34.73 5.37
N GLY A 31 7.56 -34.20 4.18
CA GLY A 31 7.10 -34.74 2.91
C GLY A 31 5.64 -34.44 2.60
N VAL A 32 5.01 -33.48 3.32
CA VAL A 32 3.66 -33.02 3.04
C VAL A 32 3.75 -31.83 2.06
N GLU A 33 3.01 -31.89 0.96
CA GLU A 33 2.87 -30.77 0.04
C GLU A 33 2.12 -29.64 0.74
N ALA A 34 2.79 -28.49 0.93
CA ALA A 34 2.23 -27.35 1.63
C ALA A 34 2.64 -26.05 0.95
N VAL A 35 1.71 -25.12 0.84
CA VAL A 35 1.89 -23.76 0.31
C VAL A 35 1.33 -22.74 1.31
N GLN A 36 1.74 -21.49 1.16
CA GLN A 36 1.20 -20.37 1.95
C GLN A 36 0.90 -19.20 1.05
N GLU A 37 -0.14 -18.44 1.43
CA GLU A 37 -0.49 -17.17 0.79
C GLU A 37 -0.86 -16.14 1.84
N ASP A 38 -0.53 -14.89 1.57
CA ASP A 38 -0.96 -13.72 2.33
C ASP A 38 -2.07 -13.00 1.56
N LEU A 39 -3.31 -13.39 1.81
CA LEU A 39 -4.48 -12.79 1.18
C LEU A 39 -4.76 -11.38 1.70
N ALA A 40 -4.33 -11.05 2.92
CA ALA A 40 -4.47 -9.71 3.46
C ALA A 40 -3.62 -8.71 2.66
N LEU A 41 -2.34 -9.01 2.49
CA LEU A 41 -1.43 -8.18 1.71
C LEU A 41 -1.82 -8.15 0.22
N ALA A 42 -2.15 -9.30 -0.37
CA ALA A 42 -2.57 -9.39 -1.75
C ALA A 42 -3.82 -8.54 -2.04
N LEU A 43 -4.83 -8.59 -1.15
CA LEU A 43 -6.03 -7.76 -1.26
C LEU A 43 -5.69 -6.28 -1.25
N VAL A 44 -4.90 -5.82 -0.28
CA VAL A 44 -4.55 -4.38 -0.18
C VAL A 44 -3.73 -3.91 -1.38
N LEU A 45 -2.77 -4.72 -1.85
CA LEU A 45 -2.01 -4.37 -3.05
C LEU A 45 -2.88 -4.35 -4.31
N SER A 46 -3.96 -5.13 -4.37
CA SER A 46 -4.91 -5.08 -5.49
C SER A 46 -5.68 -3.76 -5.55
N PHE A 47 -5.94 -3.11 -4.41
CA PHE A 47 -6.55 -1.79 -4.37
C PHE A 47 -5.63 -0.70 -4.96
N PHE A 48 -4.31 -0.87 -4.86
CA PHE A 48 -3.30 0.07 -5.34
C PHE A 48 -2.84 -0.21 -6.77
N THR A 49 -3.78 -0.57 -7.60
CA THR A 49 -3.63 -0.69 -9.07
C THR A 49 -4.57 0.29 -9.76
N PRO A 50 -4.34 0.66 -11.02
CA PRO A 50 -5.30 1.48 -11.79
C PRO A 50 -6.69 0.85 -11.84
N GLU A 51 -6.78 -0.47 -11.94
CA GLU A 51 -8.02 -1.24 -11.94
C GLU A 51 -8.72 -1.15 -10.58
N GLY A 52 -7.98 -1.40 -9.49
CA GLY A 52 -8.51 -1.30 -8.12
C GLY A 52 -9.00 0.11 -7.80
N LEU A 53 -8.25 1.15 -8.21
CA LEU A 53 -8.69 2.54 -8.05
C LEU A 53 -9.95 2.83 -8.87
N SER A 54 -10.14 2.19 -10.02
CA SER A 54 -11.37 2.36 -10.82
C SER A 54 -12.60 1.76 -10.12
N GLU A 55 -12.43 0.63 -9.43
CA GLU A 55 -13.48 0.03 -8.61
C GLU A 55 -13.83 0.91 -7.40
N ILE A 56 -12.82 1.41 -6.70
CA ILE A 56 -12.99 2.35 -5.57
C ILE A 56 -13.71 3.62 -6.04
N HIS A 57 -13.32 4.18 -7.19
CA HIS A 57 -13.96 5.36 -7.78
C HIS A 57 -15.44 5.10 -8.07
N ALA A 58 -15.77 3.94 -8.65
CA ALA A 58 -17.15 3.57 -8.92
C ALA A 58 -18.00 3.44 -7.63
N GLN A 59 -17.39 2.99 -6.53
CA GLN A 59 -18.06 2.96 -5.22
C GLN A 59 -18.20 4.36 -4.61
N ALA A 60 -17.15 5.17 -4.67
CA ALA A 60 -17.16 6.55 -4.16
C ALA A 60 -18.24 7.42 -4.82
N LEU A 61 -18.49 7.22 -6.12
CA LEU A 61 -19.58 7.88 -6.84
C LEU A 61 -21.00 7.52 -6.33
N ARG A 62 -21.16 6.34 -5.72
CA ARG A 62 -22.45 5.92 -5.13
C ARG A 62 -22.73 6.56 -3.78
N THR A 63 -21.69 7.05 -3.10
CA THR A 63 -21.85 7.78 -1.84
C THR A 63 -22.54 9.12 -2.12
N PRO A 64 -23.69 9.43 -1.47
CA PRO A 64 -24.36 10.71 -1.62
C PRO A 64 -23.41 11.87 -1.33
N GLU A 65 -23.51 12.95 -2.07
CA GLU A 65 -22.57 14.07 -1.99
C GLU A 65 -22.48 14.67 -0.58
N GLU A 66 -23.62 14.76 0.11
CA GLU A 66 -23.73 15.25 1.49
C GLU A 66 -23.01 14.34 2.53
N ASN A 67 -22.70 13.09 2.16
CA ASN A 67 -22.06 12.12 3.03
C ASN A 67 -20.57 11.89 2.67
N ARG A 68 -20.07 12.54 1.62
CA ARG A 68 -18.68 12.39 1.20
C ARG A 68 -17.74 13.16 2.12
N SER A 69 -16.69 12.49 2.57
CA SER A 69 -15.59 13.16 3.28
C SER A 69 -14.77 14.03 2.33
N ALA A 70 -13.90 14.87 2.92
CA ALA A 70 -12.94 15.67 2.14
C ALA A 70 -12.03 14.79 1.27
N SER A 71 -11.59 13.63 1.80
CA SER A 71 -10.75 12.67 1.08
C SER A 71 -11.48 12.06 -0.12
N VAL A 72 -12.77 11.72 0.04
CA VAL A 72 -13.59 11.18 -1.05
C VAL A 72 -13.79 12.24 -2.15
N ASN A 73 -14.15 13.47 -1.80
CA ASN A 73 -14.31 14.54 -2.78
C ASN A 73 -12.99 14.81 -3.52
N PHE A 74 -11.89 14.95 -2.79
CA PHE A 74 -10.58 15.16 -3.40
C PHE A 74 -10.19 14.02 -4.35
N PHE A 75 -10.42 12.77 -3.95
CA PHE A 75 -10.14 11.60 -4.79
C PHE A 75 -10.97 11.62 -6.09
N LEU A 76 -12.25 11.96 -6.02
CA LEU A 76 -13.11 12.06 -7.20
C LEU A 76 -12.64 13.16 -8.15
N ASP A 77 -12.28 14.33 -7.63
CA ASP A 77 -11.82 15.49 -8.43
C ASP A 77 -10.47 15.20 -9.11
N TYR A 78 -9.57 14.46 -8.44
CA TYR A 78 -8.22 14.17 -8.91
C TYR A 78 -8.02 12.73 -9.38
N PHE A 79 -9.09 11.98 -9.63
CA PHE A 79 -9.03 10.57 -10.00
C PHE A 79 -8.06 10.26 -11.16
N PRO A 80 -8.01 11.03 -12.27
CA PRO A 80 -7.04 10.75 -13.35
C PRO A 80 -5.58 10.86 -12.88
N ALA A 81 -5.29 11.76 -11.93
CA ALA A 81 -3.96 11.89 -11.35
C ALA A 81 -3.61 10.68 -10.48
N TYR A 82 -4.54 10.24 -9.63
CA TYR A 82 -4.36 9.01 -8.84
C TYR A 82 -4.13 7.79 -9.73
N GLN A 83 -4.94 7.63 -10.77
CA GLN A 83 -4.85 6.51 -11.70
C GLN A 83 -3.49 6.45 -12.42
N SER A 84 -2.93 7.62 -12.78
CA SER A 84 -1.62 7.69 -13.45
C SER A 84 -0.42 7.54 -12.53
N THR A 85 -0.58 7.83 -11.23
CA THR A 85 0.52 7.86 -10.26
C THR A 85 0.65 6.60 -9.41
N ILE A 86 -0.43 5.83 -9.24
CA ILE A 86 -0.43 4.70 -8.29
C ILE A 86 0.63 3.64 -8.63
N SER A 87 0.70 3.15 -9.86
CA SER A 87 1.66 2.10 -10.24
C SER A 87 3.11 2.56 -10.11
N PRO A 88 3.51 3.77 -10.57
CA PRO A 88 4.83 4.32 -10.29
C PRO A 88 5.15 4.42 -8.79
N VAL A 89 4.20 4.86 -7.96
CA VAL A 89 4.41 4.98 -6.50
C VAL A 89 4.65 3.62 -5.86
N ILE A 90 3.85 2.62 -6.17
CA ILE A 90 4.05 1.25 -5.67
C ILE A 90 5.41 0.70 -6.13
N THR A 91 5.78 0.89 -7.40
CA THR A 91 7.08 0.48 -7.95
C THR A 91 8.24 1.15 -7.20
N PHE A 92 8.13 2.43 -6.89
CA PHE A 92 9.10 3.18 -6.08
C PHE A 92 9.23 2.62 -4.66
N LEU A 93 8.11 2.42 -3.97
CA LEU A 93 8.09 1.89 -2.60
C LEU A 93 8.65 0.47 -2.52
N GLN A 94 8.48 -0.32 -3.57
CA GLN A 94 9.09 -1.65 -3.71
C GLN A 94 10.59 -1.59 -4.05
N GLY A 95 11.19 -0.40 -4.14
CA GLY A 95 12.61 -0.23 -4.41
C GLY A 95 13.03 -0.50 -5.86
N ARG A 96 12.07 -0.61 -6.79
CA ARG A 96 12.31 -0.94 -8.21
C ARG A 96 12.60 0.30 -9.07
N ASP A 97 12.23 1.50 -8.60
CA ASP A 97 12.54 2.78 -9.27
C ASP A 97 12.90 3.85 -8.24
N SER A 98 14.20 3.97 -7.94
CA SER A 98 14.71 4.98 -7.01
C SER A 98 14.69 6.40 -7.60
N THR A 99 14.58 6.56 -8.91
CA THR A 99 14.64 7.88 -9.58
C THR A 99 13.36 8.69 -9.34
N LEU A 100 12.24 8.01 -9.05
CA LEU A 100 10.97 8.66 -8.78
C LEU A 100 11.01 9.57 -7.53
N SER A 101 11.96 9.35 -6.60
CA SER A 101 12.11 10.18 -5.41
C SER A 101 12.23 11.67 -5.71
N HIS A 102 12.95 12.05 -6.77
CA HIS A 102 13.11 13.45 -7.16
C HIS A 102 11.78 14.08 -7.60
N ARG A 103 10.95 13.32 -8.34
CA ARG A 103 9.64 13.78 -8.78
C ARG A 103 8.65 13.90 -7.63
N ILE A 104 8.66 12.94 -6.71
CA ILE A 104 7.84 12.99 -5.50
C ILE A 104 8.23 14.20 -4.64
N ASN A 105 9.52 14.40 -4.41
CA ASN A 105 10.03 15.51 -3.60
C ASN A 105 9.75 16.90 -4.19
N SER A 106 9.51 16.99 -5.50
CA SER A 106 9.13 18.27 -6.13
C SER A 106 7.71 18.72 -5.78
N ARG A 107 6.91 17.86 -5.11
CA ARG A 107 5.52 18.09 -4.73
C ARG A 107 4.57 18.43 -5.92
N ALA A 108 4.98 18.12 -7.13
CA ALA A 108 4.20 18.36 -8.36
C ALA A 108 3.76 17.05 -9.05
N PHE A 109 4.11 15.92 -8.46
CA PHE A 109 3.87 14.61 -9.06
C PHE A 109 2.65 13.91 -8.48
N LEU A 110 2.51 13.91 -7.15
CA LEU A 110 1.39 13.26 -6.46
C LEU A 110 0.18 14.20 -6.37
N PRO A 111 -1.05 13.70 -6.48
CA PRO A 111 -2.20 14.42 -5.96
C PRO A 111 -2.07 14.47 -4.43
N GLU A 112 -1.98 15.68 -3.88
CA GLU A 112 -1.77 15.93 -2.47
C GLU A 112 -3.11 16.20 -1.79
N GLY A 113 -3.69 15.17 -1.21
CA GLY A 113 -5.00 15.19 -0.56
C GLY A 113 -4.95 15.72 0.88
N PRO A 114 -6.04 15.57 1.65
CA PRO A 114 -6.16 16.14 3.00
C PRO A 114 -5.06 15.76 3.98
N ARG A 115 -4.42 14.60 3.82
CA ARG A 115 -3.30 14.17 4.68
C ARG A 115 -2.05 15.04 4.54
N PHE A 116 -1.92 15.75 3.41
CA PHE A 116 -0.80 16.66 3.15
C PHE A 116 -0.95 18.01 3.86
N SER A 117 -2.15 18.37 4.32
CA SER A 117 -2.39 19.65 5.00
C SER A 117 -1.54 19.84 6.28
N SER A 118 -1.16 18.74 6.93
CA SER A 118 -0.25 18.80 8.06
C SER A 118 1.15 19.32 7.70
N LEU A 119 1.59 19.14 6.48
CA LEU A 119 2.88 19.65 6.00
C LEU A 119 2.83 21.15 5.78
N ASP A 120 1.72 21.66 5.26
CA ASP A 120 1.54 23.08 4.95
C ASP A 120 1.42 23.91 6.24
N ALA A 121 0.80 23.35 7.30
CA ALA A 121 0.73 23.99 8.60
C ALA A 121 2.09 24.19 9.29
N PHE A 122 3.05 23.31 9.02
CA PHE A 122 4.42 23.46 9.55
C PHE A 122 5.25 24.47 8.75
N ASP A 123 4.97 24.63 7.44
CA ASP A 123 5.71 25.59 6.59
C ASP A 123 5.31 27.05 6.87
N GLU A 124 4.13 27.31 7.47
CA GLU A 124 3.67 28.66 7.83
C GLU A 124 4.25 29.17 9.17
N GLU A 125 4.61 28.28 10.12
CA GLU A 125 5.06 28.69 11.47
C GLU A 125 6.58 28.93 11.57
N GLU A 126 7.38 28.34 10.70
CA GLU A 126 8.84 28.59 10.69
C GLU A 126 9.32 28.89 9.25
N ALA A 127 9.89 30.06 9.06
CA ALA A 127 10.49 30.49 7.79
C ALA A 127 11.75 29.67 7.39
N GLY A 128 11.57 28.39 7.24
CA GLY A 128 12.59 27.44 6.82
C GLY A 128 11.94 26.09 6.57
N ASP A 129 12.19 25.51 5.41
CA ASP A 129 11.74 24.19 4.97
C ASP A 129 11.81 23.16 6.12
N SER A 130 10.70 23.04 6.89
CA SER A 130 10.58 22.12 8.05
C SER A 130 10.75 20.67 7.64
N LEU A 131 10.37 20.32 6.39
CA LEU A 131 10.67 19.04 5.78
C LEU A 131 12.18 18.87 5.57
N SER A 132 12.91 19.91 5.14
CA SER A 132 14.37 19.86 5.04
C SER A 132 15.02 19.69 6.41
N TRP A 133 14.48 20.28 7.45
CA TRP A 133 15.00 20.08 8.80
C TRP A 133 14.73 18.66 9.30
N ALA A 134 13.51 18.17 9.15
CA ALA A 134 13.14 16.83 9.61
C ALA A 134 13.85 15.72 8.82
N PHE A 135 14.06 15.92 7.52
CA PHE A 135 14.65 14.91 6.62
C PHE A 135 16.05 15.28 6.11
N GLY A 136 16.61 16.42 6.49
CA GLY A 136 17.95 16.86 6.09
C GLY A 136 19.05 15.87 6.46
N ALA A 137 18.86 15.11 7.52
CA ALA A 137 19.77 14.03 7.93
C ALA A 137 19.42 12.66 7.31
N LEU A 138 18.19 12.45 6.81
CA LEU A 138 17.67 11.17 6.35
C LEU A 138 17.72 11.00 4.82
N GLY A 139 17.95 12.08 4.08
CA GLY A 139 18.09 12.05 2.63
C GLY A 139 16.78 12.10 1.84
N SER A 140 16.93 12.33 0.53
CA SER A 140 15.81 12.54 -0.40
C SER A 140 14.89 11.32 -0.58
N GLN A 141 15.40 10.11 -0.35
CA GLN A 141 14.63 8.88 -0.47
C GLN A 141 13.61 8.74 0.67
N ASP A 142 14.01 9.04 1.91
CA ASP A 142 13.12 8.90 3.05
C ASP A 142 12.03 9.97 3.06
N ARG A 143 12.36 11.20 2.60
CA ARG A 143 11.36 12.24 2.36
C ARG A 143 10.33 11.79 1.32
N ALA A 144 10.78 11.23 0.20
CA ALA A 144 9.88 10.75 -0.84
C ALA A 144 8.99 9.58 -0.36
N ARG A 145 9.52 8.68 0.46
CA ARG A 145 8.73 7.61 1.10
C ARG A 145 7.69 8.15 2.05
N HIS A 146 8.03 9.17 2.84
CA HIS A 146 7.06 9.82 3.71
C HIS A 146 5.90 10.45 2.92
N LEU A 147 6.20 11.19 1.84
CA LEU A 147 5.17 11.77 0.96
C LEU A 147 4.32 10.67 0.30
N ALA A 148 4.95 9.59 -0.15
CA ALA A 148 4.23 8.43 -0.68
C ALA A 148 3.34 7.75 0.38
N THR A 149 3.74 7.77 1.66
CA THR A 149 2.90 7.28 2.77
C THR A 149 1.67 8.14 2.97
N LEU A 150 1.80 9.47 2.93
CA LEU A 150 0.64 10.37 3.01
C LEU A 150 -0.34 10.14 1.86
N TYR A 151 0.18 9.98 0.64
CA TYR A 151 -0.61 9.67 -0.54
C TYR A 151 -1.38 8.35 -0.40
N LEU A 152 -0.76 7.27 0.11
CA LEU A 152 -1.46 6.01 0.37
C LEU A 152 -2.45 6.13 1.54
N ASN A 153 -2.16 6.96 2.53
CA ASN A 153 -3.09 7.21 3.63
C ASN A 153 -4.33 7.99 3.18
N ASP A 154 -4.21 8.93 2.24
CA ASP A 154 -5.37 9.56 1.59
C ASP A 154 -6.25 8.51 0.91
N LEU A 155 -5.66 7.57 0.16
CA LEU A 155 -6.40 6.46 -0.46
C LEU A 155 -7.04 5.51 0.57
N SER A 156 -6.38 5.31 1.71
CA SER A 156 -6.94 4.55 2.83
C SER A 156 -8.19 5.21 3.41
N ASP A 157 -8.17 6.53 3.56
CA ASP A 157 -9.33 7.28 4.04
C ASP A 157 -10.50 7.15 3.04
N VAL A 158 -10.22 7.19 1.74
CA VAL A 158 -11.24 6.95 0.70
C VAL A 158 -11.82 5.54 0.80
N LEU A 159 -10.98 4.51 0.98
CA LEU A 159 -11.43 3.13 1.17
C LEU A 159 -12.35 3.00 2.38
N ARG A 160 -11.95 3.59 3.53
CA ARG A 160 -12.76 3.56 4.74
C ARG A 160 -14.10 4.29 4.56
N ASP A 161 -14.07 5.46 3.94
CA ASP A 161 -15.22 6.36 3.90
C ASP A 161 -16.21 6.02 2.77
N ALA A 162 -15.77 5.33 1.72
CA ALA A 162 -16.58 5.03 0.55
C ALA A 162 -16.79 3.53 0.26
N VAL A 163 -15.98 2.64 0.86
CA VAL A 163 -16.05 1.20 0.56
C VAL A 163 -16.40 0.37 1.79
N ASP A 164 -15.61 0.45 2.86
CA ASP A 164 -15.84 -0.29 4.10
C ASP A 164 -15.29 0.50 5.30
N ASP A 165 -16.19 0.91 6.21
CA ASP A 165 -15.87 1.72 7.39
C ASP A 165 -14.93 1.02 8.40
N ARG A 166 -14.75 -0.30 8.26
CA ARG A 166 -13.82 -1.10 9.04
C ARG A 166 -12.42 -1.15 8.44
N PHE A 167 -12.23 -0.58 7.23
CA PHE A 167 -10.92 -0.56 6.60
C PHE A 167 -9.99 0.38 7.36
N GLU A 168 -8.85 -0.13 7.80
CA GLU A 168 -7.85 0.62 8.52
C GLU A 168 -6.44 0.27 8.02
N PHE A 169 -5.68 1.29 7.63
CA PHE A 169 -4.24 1.16 7.51
C PHE A 169 -3.60 1.29 8.89
N VAL A 170 -2.96 0.23 9.28
CA VAL A 170 -2.07 0.28 10.41
C VAL A 170 -0.74 0.90 9.97
N ARG A 171 -0.13 1.69 10.83
CA ARG A 171 1.15 2.41 10.69
C ARG A 171 2.07 1.87 9.59
N TYR A 172 2.64 2.74 8.77
CA TYR A 172 3.67 2.48 7.76
C TYR A 172 3.12 1.93 6.43
N ALA A 173 2.33 2.75 5.74
CA ALA A 173 1.84 2.42 4.41
C ALA A 173 2.97 2.16 3.39
N GLU A 174 4.14 2.82 3.54
CA GLU A 174 5.31 2.54 2.71
C GLU A 174 5.85 1.12 2.93
N SER A 175 5.89 0.64 4.17
CA SER A 175 6.32 -0.73 4.48
C SER A 175 5.35 -1.75 3.91
N LEU A 176 4.04 -1.45 3.94
CA LEU A 176 3.03 -2.28 3.33
C LEU A 176 3.21 -2.36 1.81
N ALA A 177 3.31 -1.20 1.16
CA ALA A 177 3.44 -1.15 -0.30
C ALA A 177 4.77 -1.74 -0.79
N SER A 178 5.84 -1.65 0.01
CA SER A 178 7.13 -2.27 -0.29
C SER A 178 7.15 -3.77 -0.02
N SER A 179 6.21 -4.28 0.79
CA SER A 179 6.10 -5.71 1.08
C SER A 179 5.61 -6.45 -0.16
N GLN A 180 6.13 -7.64 -0.34
CA GLN A 180 5.58 -8.60 -1.30
C GLN A 180 4.75 -9.62 -0.52
N PRO A 181 3.78 -10.27 -1.15
CA PRO A 181 3.04 -11.38 -0.53
C PRO A 181 3.95 -12.48 0.03
N THR A 182 5.24 -12.36 -0.28
CA THR A 182 6.31 -13.27 0.11
C THR A 182 7.44 -12.50 0.80
N PHE A 183 7.70 -12.82 2.04
CA PHE A 183 8.63 -12.07 2.89
C PHE A 183 10.10 -12.46 2.75
N THR A 184 10.43 -13.49 1.94
CA THR A 184 11.80 -13.96 1.78
C THR A 184 12.06 -14.55 0.39
N PRO A 185 13.32 -14.57 -0.11
CA PRO A 185 13.67 -15.29 -1.34
C PRO A 185 13.25 -16.77 -1.33
N LEU A 186 13.20 -17.37 -0.13
CA LEU A 186 12.69 -18.73 0.03
C LEU A 186 11.17 -18.78 -0.16
N ALA A 187 10.45 -17.79 0.32
CA ALA A 187 9.02 -17.66 0.09
C ALA A 187 8.70 -17.33 -1.38
N ASP A 188 9.55 -16.55 -2.05
CA ASP A 188 9.42 -16.27 -3.50
C ASP A 188 9.59 -17.56 -4.32
N ALA A 189 10.57 -18.38 -3.99
CA ALA A 189 10.74 -19.70 -4.62
C ALA A 189 9.60 -20.67 -4.29
N LEU A 190 8.95 -20.50 -3.14
CA LEU A 190 7.81 -21.28 -2.70
C LEU A 190 6.51 -20.81 -3.39
N ASN A 191 6.36 -19.50 -3.65
CA ASN A 191 5.18 -18.93 -4.30
C ASN A 191 5.22 -19.11 -5.82
N ALA A 192 6.36 -19.02 -6.48
CA ALA A 192 6.49 -19.36 -7.88
C ALA A 192 5.97 -20.79 -8.19
N ARG A 193 6.12 -21.70 -7.20
CA ARG A 193 5.54 -23.05 -7.28
C ARG A 193 4.04 -23.10 -6.93
N SER A 194 3.50 -22.14 -6.17
CA SER A 194 2.07 -22.12 -5.84
C SER A 194 1.23 -21.59 -7.00
N GLU A 195 1.77 -20.68 -7.79
CA GLU A 195 1.11 -20.19 -9.01
C GLU A 195 0.99 -21.30 -10.07
N GLU A 196 1.98 -22.20 -10.15
CA GLU A 196 1.88 -23.39 -11.00
C GLU A 196 0.79 -24.35 -10.53
N HIS A 197 0.50 -24.43 -9.23
CA HIS A 197 -0.47 -25.37 -8.67
C HIS A 197 -1.91 -24.82 -8.54
N THR A 198 -2.10 -23.50 -8.46
CA THR A 198 -3.44 -22.90 -8.46
C THR A 198 -4.05 -22.83 -9.85
N SER A 199 -3.25 -22.88 -10.91
CA SER A 199 -3.74 -22.98 -12.29
C SER A 199 -4.22 -24.38 -12.68
N GLU A 200 -4.02 -25.37 -11.80
CA GLU A 200 -4.47 -26.77 -12.01
C GLU A 200 -5.72 -27.16 -11.16
N LEU A 201 -6.29 -26.22 -10.39
CA LEU A 201 -7.53 -26.40 -9.65
C LEU A 201 -8.69 -25.67 -10.31
#